data_7a715172e4a8e045ec139c313dc5b6fc
#
_entry.id   7a715172e4a8e045ec139c313dc5b6fc
#
_cell.length_a   1.000
_cell.length_b   1.000
_cell.length_c   1.000
_cell.angle_alpha   90.00
_cell.angle_beta   90.00
_cell.angle_gamma   90.00
#
_symmetry.space_group_name_H-M   'P 1'
#
loop_
_entity.id
_entity.type
_entity.pdbx_description
1 polymer ?
#
loop_
_entity_poly.entity_id
_entity_poly.type
_entity_poly.pdbx_seq_one_letter_code
_entity_poly.pdbx_strand_id
1 'polypeptide(L)'
;MRTVLLTLLACASGLKTAAPVGKMPLARGGSRFFLDTADTAEWEALLPLGMFHGVTTNPTLLERAGIPCTISACKQLKDTALNLGANEIMMQAWGESAEDMCKIGLALSALDSARVVVKVPITAEGTVAAAELVRRRVRVCLTACYAQEQALVAASVGAEYLAPYLGRMTDAQKDGMLECESMQRIVDGLGSTTRILVASIRETMNLADLASVGLDTFTFSPEIARALFDEPLTLAAAEAFDEAARNGGAYEPGGSASPPPSARVIPLGF
;
A
#
# COMPACT_ATOMS: atom_id res chain seq x y z
N MET A 1 4.63 -4.90 -25.95
CA MET A 1 4.53 -4.52 -24.52
C MET A 1 4.10 -3.07 -24.23
N ARG A 2 4.34 -2.06 -25.08
CA ARG A 2 3.88 -0.67 -24.84
C ARG A 2 2.39 -0.40 -25.14
N THR A 3 1.71 -1.28 -25.87
CA THR A 3 0.35 -1.03 -26.43
C THR A 3 -0.79 -1.37 -25.45
N VAL A 4 -0.61 -2.31 -24.54
CA VAL A 4 -1.68 -2.75 -23.62
C VAL A 4 -1.95 -1.71 -22.51
N LEU A 5 -0.92 -1.00 -22.04
CA LEU A 5 -1.09 0.04 -21.00
C LEU A 5 -1.81 1.29 -21.54
N LEU A 6 -1.62 1.62 -22.82
CA LEU A 6 -2.31 2.77 -23.45
C LEU A 6 -3.82 2.53 -23.67
N THR A 7 -4.23 1.26 -23.86
CA THR A 7 -5.63 0.94 -24.11
C THR A 7 -6.48 1.02 -22.84
N LEU A 8 -5.91 0.76 -21.67
CA LEU A 8 -6.59 0.95 -20.38
C LEU A 8 -6.86 2.42 -20.05
N LEU A 9 -5.98 3.33 -20.46
CA LEU A 9 -6.21 4.78 -20.30
C LEU A 9 -7.30 5.32 -21.23
N ALA A 10 -7.47 4.75 -22.43
CA ALA A 10 -8.46 5.22 -23.40
C ALA A 10 -9.91 4.84 -22.99
N CYS A 11 -10.10 3.80 -22.19
CA CYS A 11 -11.41 3.44 -21.65
C CYS A 11 -11.90 4.37 -20.54
N ALA A 12 -10.99 5.05 -19.84
CA ALA A 12 -11.33 5.97 -18.74
C ALA A 12 -11.89 7.33 -19.21
N SER A 13 -11.68 7.72 -20.47
CA SER A 13 -12.11 9.03 -21.01
C SER A 13 -13.60 9.09 -21.42
N GLY A 14 -14.33 7.99 -21.37
CA GLY A 14 -15.77 7.92 -21.72
C GLY A 14 -16.72 7.80 -20.51
N LEU A 15 -16.22 7.62 -19.30
CA LEU A 15 -17.06 7.57 -18.10
C LEU A 15 -17.40 8.99 -17.65
N LYS A 16 -18.63 9.44 -17.93
CA LYS A 16 -19.26 10.54 -17.21
C LYS A 16 -19.08 10.29 -15.72
N THR A 17 -18.64 11.30 -14.99
CA THR A 17 -18.43 11.34 -13.55
C THR A 17 -19.47 10.50 -12.81
N ALA A 18 -19.15 9.25 -12.52
CA ALA A 18 -19.88 8.47 -11.54
C ALA A 18 -19.67 9.18 -10.19
N ALA A 19 -20.78 9.38 -9.46
CA ALA A 19 -20.72 9.86 -8.10
C ALA A 19 -19.68 9.02 -7.30
N PRO A 20 -18.94 9.61 -6.35
CA PRO A 20 -17.96 8.87 -5.59
C PRO A 20 -18.65 7.64 -5.00
N VAL A 21 -18.23 6.45 -5.43
CA VAL A 21 -18.66 5.20 -4.81
C VAL A 21 -18.33 5.33 -3.35
N GLY A 22 -19.36 5.38 -2.49
CA GLY A 22 -19.19 5.52 -1.07
C GLY A 22 -18.20 4.47 -0.59
N LYS A 23 -17.09 4.90 0.02
CA LYS A 23 -16.05 4.02 0.53
C LYS A 23 -16.71 3.02 1.46
N MET A 24 -16.71 1.74 1.08
CA MET A 24 -17.00 0.67 2.04
C MET A 24 -15.94 0.77 3.14
N PRO A 25 -16.34 0.86 4.43
CA PRO A 25 -15.37 0.79 5.51
C PRO A 25 -14.69 -0.58 5.40
N LEU A 26 -13.37 -0.57 5.15
CA LEU A 26 -12.58 -1.78 5.31
C LEU A 26 -12.76 -2.26 6.74
N ALA A 27 -13.34 -3.44 6.91
CA ALA A 27 -13.46 -4.08 8.22
C ALA A 27 -12.07 -4.10 8.88
N ARG A 28 -12.00 -3.88 10.19
CA ARG A 28 -10.79 -4.10 10.98
C ARG A 28 -10.35 -5.55 10.73
N GLY A 29 -9.30 -5.76 9.94
CA GLY A 29 -8.82 -7.09 9.57
C GLY A 29 -8.57 -7.30 8.08
N GLY A 30 -8.82 -6.33 7.20
CA GLY A 30 -8.47 -6.42 5.77
C GLY A 30 -6.99 -6.14 5.53
N SER A 31 -6.42 -6.79 4.50
CA SER A 31 -5.08 -6.49 4.00
C SER A 31 -4.96 -5.02 3.61
N ARG A 32 -3.80 -4.42 3.90
CA ARG A 32 -3.51 -3.02 3.56
C ARG A 32 -2.27 -2.94 2.68
N PHE A 33 -2.47 -2.53 1.46
CA PHE A 33 -1.38 -2.23 0.54
C PHE A 33 -1.14 -0.73 0.47
N PHE A 34 0.14 -0.36 0.49
CA PHE A 34 0.57 1.02 0.33
C PHE A 34 1.53 1.12 -0.84
N LEU A 35 1.42 2.20 -1.61
CA LEU A 35 2.34 2.50 -2.69
C LEU A 35 3.52 3.32 -2.16
N ASP A 36 4.74 2.77 -2.26
CA ASP A 36 5.95 3.35 -1.66
C ASP A 36 6.70 4.23 -2.67
N THR A 37 6.21 5.44 -2.84
CA THR A 37 6.83 6.46 -3.70
C THR A 37 6.31 7.85 -3.34
N ALA A 38 7.10 8.89 -3.63
CA ALA A 38 6.67 10.28 -3.57
C ALA A 38 6.35 10.86 -4.96
N ASP A 39 6.52 10.09 -6.04
CA ASP A 39 6.15 10.47 -7.39
C ASP A 39 4.63 10.44 -7.55
N THR A 40 4.03 11.62 -7.69
CA THR A 40 2.58 11.76 -7.82
C THR A 40 2.03 11.25 -9.14
N ALA A 41 2.84 11.17 -10.20
CA ALA A 41 2.43 10.56 -11.46
C ALA A 41 2.21 9.05 -11.31
N GLU A 42 3.02 8.40 -10.46
CA GLU A 42 2.80 6.99 -10.10
C GLU A 42 1.52 6.80 -9.28
N TRP A 43 1.18 7.75 -8.41
CA TRP A 43 -0.09 7.71 -7.69
C TRP A 43 -1.29 7.84 -8.63
N GLU A 44 -1.24 8.77 -9.59
CA GLU A 44 -2.29 8.93 -10.61
C GLU A 44 -2.49 7.67 -11.45
N ALA A 45 -1.39 6.97 -11.76
CA ALA A 45 -1.43 5.76 -12.57
C ALA A 45 -1.92 4.52 -11.80
N LEU A 46 -1.59 4.38 -10.52
CA LEU A 46 -1.76 3.11 -9.80
C LEU A 46 -2.85 3.12 -8.72
N LEU A 47 -3.16 4.25 -8.07
CA LEU A 47 -4.24 4.30 -7.08
C LEU A 47 -5.61 3.94 -7.66
N PRO A 48 -5.94 4.26 -8.96
CA PRO A 48 -7.19 3.82 -9.58
C PRO A 48 -7.38 2.31 -9.68
N LEU A 49 -6.33 1.49 -9.49
CA LEU A 49 -6.47 0.03 -9.37
C LEU A 49 -7.36 -0.39 -8.19
N GLY A 50 -7.57 0.50 -7.22
CA GLY A 50 -8.49 0.28 -6.09
C GLY A 50 -7.98 -0.68 -5.01
N MET A 51 -6.78 -1.24 -5.16
CA MET A 51 -6.19 -2.18 -4.19
C MET A 51 -5.38 -1.48 -3.08
N PHE A 52 -5.00 -0.22 -3.26
CA PHE A 52 -4.18 0.50 -2.31
C PHE A 52 -5.02 1.14 -1.20
N HIS A 53 -4.61 0.89 0.04
CA HIS A 53 -5.13 1.59 1.20
C HIS A 53 -4.59 3.02 1.30
N GLY A 54 -3.35 3.24 0.88
CA GLY A 54 -2.71 4.53 0.95
C GLY A 54 -1.34 4.57 0.29
N VAL A 55 -0.56 5.57 0.66
CA VAL A 55 0.80 5.78 0.15
C VAL A 55 1.78 5.96 1.29
N THR A 56 3.03 5.54 1.09
CA THR A 56 4.12 5.77 2.03
C THR A 56 5.22 6.59 1.38
N THR A 57 5.78 7.52 2.15
CA THR A 57 6.93 8.33 1.75
C THR A 57 8.01 8.28 2.83
N ASN A 58 9.19 8.79 2.49
CA ASN A 58 10.29 9.05 3.39
C ASN A 58 11.23 10.09 2.76
N PRO A 59 12.20 10.68 3.48
CA PRO A 59 13.07 11.71 2.94
C PRO A 59 13.82 11.31 1.65
N THR A 60 14.24 10.04 1.55
CA THR A 60 14.93 9.54 0.34
C THR A 60 14.00 9.49 -0.87
N LEU A 61 12.73 9.12 -0.69
CA LEU A 61 11.74 9.12 -1.76
C LEU A 61 11.37 10.55 -2.17
N LEU A 62 11.28 11.49 -1.22
CA LEU A 62 11.09 12.91 -1.52
C LEU A 62 12.26 13.44 -2.36
N GLU A 63 13.50 13.16 -1.96
CA GLU A 63 14.71 13.56 -2.67
C GLU A 63 14.71 13.04 -4.12
N ARG A 64 14.41 11.74 -4.31
CA ARG A 64 14.33 11.13 -5.64
C ARG A 64 13.26 11.75 -6.54
N ALA A 65 12.15 12.18 -5.95
CA ALA A 65 11.07 12.86 -6.66
C ALA A 65 11.31 14.37 -6.83
N GLY A 66 12.45 14.91 -6.35
CA GLY A 66 12.75 16.34 -6.41
C GLY A 66 11.85 17.20 -5.50
N ILE A 67 11.26 16.60 -4.47
CA ILE A 67 10.31 17.26 -3.57
C ILE A 67 11.06 17.69 -2.31
N PRO A 68 10.99 18.97 -1.90
CA PRO A 68 11.67 19.44 -0.71
C PRO A 68 11.06 18.82 0.57
N CYS A 69 11.94 18.43 1.52
CA CYS A 69 11.52 17.88 2.81
C CYS A 69 11.03 19.01 3.73
N THR A 70 9.83 19.53 3.48
CA THR A 70 9.19 20.62 4.23
C THR A 70 7.75 20.29 4.56
N ILE A 71 7.19 20.90 5.63
CA ILE A 71 5.78 20.71 6.00
C ILE A 71 4.84 21.20 4.88
N SER A 72 5.20 22.26 4.16
CA SER A 72 4.40 22.76 3.02
C SER A 72 4.33 21.74 1.87
N ALA A 73 5.45 21.13 1.51
CA ALA A 73 5.47 20.07 0.48
C ALA A 73 4.72 18.82 0.95
N CYS A 74 4.89 18.42 2.21
CA CYS A 74 4.12 17.31 2.81
C CYS A 74 2.60 17.58 2.79
N LYS A 75 2.19 18.84 3.00
CA LYS A 75 0.78 19.22 2.87
C LYS A 75 0.25 19.01 1.45
N GLN A 76 1.01 19.43 0.44
CA GLN A 76 0.63 19.25 -0.97
C GLN A 76 0.52 17.76 -1.33
N LEU A 77 1.51 16.95 -0.92
CA LEU A 77 1.48 15.50 -1.11
C LEU A 77 0.25 14.86 -0.46
N LYS A 78 -0.05 15.24 0.79
CA LYS A 78 -1.25 14.77 1.49
C LYS A 78 -2.52 15.11 0.72
N ASP A 79 -2.67 16.38 0.28
CA ASP A 79 -3.84 16.81 -0.47
C ASP A 79 -3.98 16.02 -1.78
N THR A 80 -2.89 15.80 -2.52
CA THR A 80 -2.87 15.00 -3.75
C THR A 80 -3.26 13.55 -3.50
N ALA A 81 -2.64 12.88 -2.53
CA ALA A 81 -2.93 11.47 -2.22
C ALA A 81 -4.39 11.25 -1.84
N LEU A 82 -4.94 12.13 -0.98
CA LEU A 82 -6.33 12.03 -0.54
C LEU A 82 -7.33 12.33 -1.67
N ASN A 83 -7.03 13.26 -2.56
CA ASN A 83 -7.85 13.54 -3.74
C ASN A 83 -7.88 12.37 -4.72
N LEU A 84 -6.78 11.62 -4.82
CA LEU A 84 -6.68 10.38 -5.63
C LEU A 84 -7.32 9.17 -4.94
N GLY A 85 -7.89 9.33 -3.75
CA GLY A 85 -8.64 8.29 -3.07
C GLY A 85 -7.88 7.50 -2.02
N ALA A 86 -6.62 7.83 -1.72
CA ALA A 86 -5.89 7.22 -0.60
C ALA A 86 -6.63 7.44 0.73
N ASN A 87 -6.67 6.41 1.58
CA ASN A 87 -7.23 6.52 2.93
C ASN A 87 -6.20 7.07 3.92
N GLU A 88 -4.92 6.76 3.69
CA GLU A 88 -3.81 7.15 4.56
C GLU A 88 -2.61 7.61 3.74
N ILE A 89 -1.83 8.51 4.31
CA ILE A 89 -0.49 8.84 3.83
C ILE A 89 0.49 8.76 5.01
N MET A 90 1.60 8.08 4.80
CA MET A 90 2.68 7.98 5.78
C MET A 90 3.81 8.92 5.41
N MET A 91 4.16 9.82 6.31
CA MET A 91 5.23 10.82 6.14
C MET A 91 6.20 10.74 7.32
N GLN A 92 7.49 10.81 7.04
CA GLN A 92 8.52 10.63 8.06
C GLN A 92 8.89 11.97 8.72
N ALA A 93 8.90 11.99 10.05
CA ALA A 93 9.50 13.06 10.81
C ALA A 93 11.03 13.02 10.66
N TRP A 94 11.66 14.18 10.62
CA TRP A 94 13.11 14.35 10.52
C TRP A 94 13.64 15.18 11.70
N GLY A 95 14.91 15.03 11.99
CA GLY A 95 15.62 15.69 13.08
C GLY A 95 16.66 14.76 13.69
N GLU A 96 17.62 15.32 14.38
CA GLU A 96 18.72 14.58 15.05
C GLU A 96 18.32 14.16 16.47
N SER A 97 17.43 14.92 17.12
CA SER A 97 16.98 14.69 18.48
C SER A 97 15.54 14.20 18.54
N ALA A 98 15.16 13.60 19.67
CA ALA A 98 13.79 13.23 19.97
C ALA A 98 12.85 14.46 19.96
N GLU A 99 13.32 15.62 20.43
CA GLU A 99 12.56 16.87 20.45
C GLU A 99 12.27 17.34 19.03
N ASP A 100 13.28 17.34 18.14
CA ASP A 100 13.09 17.74 16.73
C ASP A 100 12.11 16.82 16.01
N MET A 101 12.31 15.50 16.12
CA MET A 101 11.41 14.53 15.52
C MET A 101 9.98 14.66 16.06
N CYS A 102 9.82 14.91 17.35
CA CYS A 102 8.51 15.12 17.95
C CYS A 102 7.86 16.40 17.42
N LYS A 103 8.58 17.52 17.34
CA LYS A 103 8.10 18.79 16.79
C LYS A 103 7.62 18.63 15.34
N ILE A 104 8.43 18.01 14.49
CA ILE A 104 8.07 17.75 13.10
C ILE A 104 6.89 16.77 13.02
N GLY A 105 6.88 15.71 13.82
CA GLY A 105 5.78 14.74 13.86
C GLY A 105 4.44 15.36 14.23
N LEU A 106 4.41 16.27 15.19
CA LEU A 106 3.21 17.04 15.54
C LEU A 106 2.75 17.92 14.37
N ALA A 107 3.68 18.60 13.68
CA ALA A 107 3.35 19.42 12.53
C ALA A 107 2.79 18.60 11.36
N LEU A 108 3.35 17.41 11.10
CA LEU A 108 2.85 16.48 10.09
C LEU A 108 1.45 15.96 10.46
N SER A 109 1.25 15.51 11.69
CA SER A 109 -0.06 15.03 12.18
C SER A 109 -1.14 16.12 12.13
N ALA A 110 -0.77 17.37 12.37
CA ALA A 110 -1.71 18.50 12.31
C ALA A 110 -2.24 18.78 10.89
N LEU A 111 -1.64 18.23 9.85
CA LEU A 111 -2.14 18.34 8.47
C LEU A 111 -3.48 17.59 8.27
N ASP A 112 -3.62 16.42 8.89
CA ASP A 112 -4.85 15.62 9.00
C ASP A 112 -4.61 14.47 9.98
N SER A 113 -4.99 14.63 11.23
CA SER A 113 -4.70 13.66 12.31
C SER A 113 -5.38 12.30 12.12
N ALA A 114 -6.40 12.21 11.30
CA ALA A 114 -7.09 10.96 11.00
C ALA A 114 -6.41 10.14 9.88
N ARG A 115 -5.73 10.81 8.96
CA ARG A 115 -5.21 10.18 7.73
C ARG A 115 -3.69 10.23 7.58
N VAL A 116 -3.02 11.10 8.34
CA VAL A 116 -1.55 11.15 8.37
C VAL A 116 -1.03 10.21 9.44
N VAL A 117 -0.15 9.30 9.04
CA VAL A 117 0.65 8.47 9.94
C VAL A 117 2.08 8.98 9.93
N VAL A 118 2.62 9.30 11.09
CA VAL A 118 3.96 9.84 11.24
C VAL A 118 4.96 8.70 11.35
N LYS A 119 5.87 8.59 10.38
CA LYS A 119 6.98 7.63 10.45
C LYS A 119 8.11 8.20 11.29
N VAL A 120 8.69 7.37 12.16
CA VAL A 120 9.82 7.73 13.04
C VAL A 120 10.82 6.57 13.02
N PRO A 121 12.13 6.82 12.78
CA PRO A 121 13.14 5.76 12.83
C PRO A 121 13.19 5.11 14.21
N ILE A 122 13.29 3.77 14.27
CA ILE A 122 13.30 3.00 15.54
C ILE A 122 14.68 3.02 16.23
N THR A 123 15.24 4.21 16.40
CA THR A 123 16.42 4.48 17.24
C THR A 123 16.01 4.80 18.67
N ALA A 124 16.97 4.96 19.60
CA ALA A 124 16.65 5.39 20.96
C ALA A 124 15.93 6.76 20.94
N GLU A 125 16.48 7.76 20.26
CA GLU A 125 15.88 9.09 20.12
C GLU A 125 14.50 9.01 19.43
N GLY A 126 14.39 8.23 18.34
CA GLY A 126 13.13 8.03 17.64
C GLY A 126 12.08 7.33 18.49
N THR A 127 12.50 6.40 19.35
CA THR A 127 11.57 5.72 20.28
C THR A 127 11.03 6.68 21.34
N VAL A 128 11.86 7.59 21.87
CA VAL A 128 11.42 8.65 22.78
C VAL A 128 10.43 9.58 22.08
N ALA A 129 10.74 10.03 20.86
CA ALA A 129 9.82 10.84 20.06
C ALA A 129 8.49 10.12 19.78
N ALA A 130 8.54 8.85 19.40
CA ALA A 130 7.36 8.03 19.12
C ALA A 130 6.47 7.88 20.36
N ALA A 131 7.03 7.62 21.53
CA ALA A 131 6.31 7.52 22.79
C ALA A 131 5.58 8.84 23.14
N GLU A 132 6.24 9.99 22.95
CA GLU A 132 5.61 11.29 23.13
C GLU A 132 4.49 11.57 22.14
N LEU A 133 4.69 11.23 20.86
CA LEU A 133 3.69 11.38 19.81
C LEU A 133 2.46 10.50 20.09
N VAL A 134 2.65 9.24 20.47
CA VAL A 134 1.57 8.31 20.83
C VAL A 134 0.78 8.83 22.05
N ARG A 135 1.46 9.33 23.09
CA ARG A 135 0.77 9.95 24.24
C ARG A 135 -0.12 11.14 23.83
N ARG A 136 0.26 11.86 22.77
CA ARG A 136 -0.51 12.95 22.18
C ARG A 136 -1.53 12.48 21.14
N ARG A 137 -1.77 11.15 21.04
CA ARG A 137 -2.71 10.54 20.10
C ARG A 137 -2.36 10.74 18.63
N VAL A 138 -1.08 10.93 18.33
CA VAL A 138 -0.58 10.90 16.95
C VAL A 138 -0.45 9.44 16.52
N ARG A 139 -0.87 9.14 15.31
CA ARG A 139 -0.70 7.84 14.67
C ARG A 139 0.75 7.68 14.25
N VAL A 140 1.43 6.65 14.73
CA VAL A 140 2.89 6.47 14.54
C VAL A 140 3.18 5.16 13.83
N CYS A 141 4.12 5.22 12.88
CA CYS A 141 4.81 4.08 12.28
C CYS A 141 6.27 4.13 12.67
N LEU A 142 6.75 3.17 13.48
CA LEU A 142 8.18 3.00 13.69
C LEU A 142 8.80 2.36 12.45
N THR A 143 9.88 2.94 11.91
CA THR A 143 10.47 2.56 10.62
C THR A 143 11.97 2.33 10.72
N ALA A 144 12.60 1.91 9.61
CA ALA A 144 14.00 1.45 9.58
C ALA A 144 14.25 0.30 10.56
N CYS A 145 13.33 -0.66 10.57
CA CYS A 145 13.38 -1.83 11.41
C CYS A 145 14.12 -2.97 10.69
N TYR A 146 15.05 -3.64 11.40
CA TYR A 146 15.92 -4.68 10.84
C TYR A 146 16.09 -5.90 11.77
N ALA A 147 15.38 -5.97 12.91
CA ALA A 147 15.51 -7.05 13.86
C ALA A 147 14.20 -7.33 14.59
N GLN A 148 13.88 -8.61 14.77
CA GLN A 148 12.60 -9.05 15.32
C GLN A 148 12.30 -8.50 16.72
N GLU A 149 13.32 -8.31 17.56
CA GLU A 149 13.18 -7.74 18.91
C GLU A 149 12.67 -6.29 18.90
N GLN A 150 12.81 -5.57 17.77
CA GLN A 150 12.24 -4.23 17.63
C GLN A 150 10.71 -4.23 17.62
N ALA A 151 10.07 -5.38 17.36
CA ALA A 151 8.63 -5.53 17.52
C ALA A 151 8.17 -5.37 18.98
N LEU A 152 9.00 -5.79 19.95
CA LEU A 152 8.73 -5.55 21.37
C LEU A 152 8.69 -4.04 21.68
N VAL A 153 9.64 -3.28 21.09
CA VAL A 153 9.68 -1.82 21.25
C VAL A 153 8.43 -1.18 20.68
N ALA A 154 8.06 -1.54 19.45
CA ALA A 154 6.89 -0.97 18.78
C ALA A 154 5.59 -1.25 19.55
N ALA A 155 5.40 -2.49 20.01
CA ALA A 155 4.25 -2.89 20.81
C ALA A 155 4.21 -2.16 22.16
N SER A 156 5.37 -2.01 22.84
CA SER A 156 5.45 -1.34 24.15
C SER A 156 5.19 0.17 24.05
N VAL A 157 5.61 0.82 22.98
CA VAL A 157 5.33 2.23 22.71
C VAL A 157 3.87 2.46 22.30
N GLY A 158 3.19 1.43 21.76
CA GLY A 158 1.85 1.54 21.22
C GLY A 158 1.83 2.15 19.81
N ALA A 159 2.87 1.93 19.01
CA ALA A 159 2.91 2.34 17.62
C ALA A 159 1.84 1.59 16.82
N GLU A 160 1.16 2.28 15.90
CA GLU A 160 0.14 1.65 15.05
C GLU A 160 0.77 0.72 14.00
N TYR A 161 1.96 1.09 13.50
CA TYR A 161 2.71 0.29 12.52
C TYR A 161 4.18 0.15 12.94
N LEU A 162 4.76 -1.00 12.57
CA LEU A 162 6.20 -1.22 12.52
C LEU A 162 6.59 -1.59 11.10
N ALA A 163 7.56 -0.88 10.51
CA ALA A 163 7.98 -1.09 9.13
C ALA A 163 9.36 -1.77 9.01
N PRO A 164 9.42 -3.12 8.98
CA PRO A 164 10.64 -3.85 8.68
C PRO A 164 11.01 -3.73 7.20
N TYR A 165 12.31 -3.66 6.92
CA TYR A 165 12.84 -3.51 5.57
C TYR A 165 13.38 -4.85 5.06
N LEU A 166 12.46 -5.70 4.55
CA LEU A 166 12.73 -7.06 4.09
C LEU A 166 13.94 -7.15 3.14
N GLY A 167 13.88 -6.46 2.01
CA GLY A 167 14.92 -6.56 1.00
C GLY A 167 16.29 -6.08 1.50
N ARG A 168 16.31 -5.02 2.36
CA ARG A 168 17.56 -4.57 2.96
C ARG A 168 18.12 -5.55 4.01
N MET A 169 17.27 -6.27 4.72
CA MET A 169 17.72 -7.37 5.60
C MET A 169 18.36 -8.46 4.77
N THR A 170 17.76 -8.84 3.66
CA THR A 170 18.33 -9.82 2.72
C THR A 170 19.67 -9.34 2.12
N ASP A 171 19.76 -8.06 1.71
CA ASP A 171 21.02 -7.46 1.24
C ASP A 171 22.13 -7.53 2.32
N ALA A 172 21.76 -7.43 3.59
CA ALA A 172 22.65 -7.57 4.74
C ALA A 172 22.86 -9.02 5.21
N GLN A 173 22.47 -10.01 4.40
CA GLN A 173 22.60 -11.46 4.69
C GLN A 173 21.84 -11.92 5.95
N LYS A 174 20.78 -11.21 6.33
CA LYS A 174 19.81 -11.66 7.31
C LYS A 174 18.67 -12.41 6.62
N ASP A 175 18.07 -13.35 7.31
CA ASP A 175 16.82 -13.97 6.87
C ASP A 175 15.65 -13.00 7.11
N GLY A 176 15.43 -12.10 6.14
CA GLY A 176 14.40 -11.07 6.24
C GLY A 176 12.98 -11.64 6.33
N MET A 177 12.72 -12.80 5.71
CA MET A 177 11.43 -13.47 5.76
C MET A 177 11.15 -13.96 7.18
N LEU A 178 12.11 -14.67 7.77
CA LEU A 178 12.00 -15.18 9.15
C LEU A 178 11.88 -14.02 10.17
N GLU A 179 12.63 -12.93 9.97
CA GLU A 179 12.54 -11.73 10.83
C GLU A 179 11.12 -11.14 10.80
N CYS A 180 10.54 -10.93 9.60
CA CYS A 180 9.19 -10.39 9.45
C CYS A 180 8.13 -11.32 10.06
N GLU A 181 8.19 -12.62 9.80
CA GLU A 181 7.31 -13.63 10.38
C GLU A 181 7.40 -13.65 11.91
N SER A 182 8.62 -13.57 12.45
CA SER A 182 8.84 -13.52 13.89
C SER A 182 8.27 -12.24 14.52
N MET A 183 8.39 -11.08 13.87
CA MET A 183 7.76 -9.84 14.31
C MET A 183 6.22 -9.99 14.40
N GLN A 184 5.59 -10.62 13.41
CA GLN A 184 4.14 -10.88 13.45
C GLN A 184 3.78 -11.76 14.64
N ARG A 185 4.50 -12.88 14.85
CA ARG A 185 4.28 -13.75 16.00
C ARG A 185 4.45 -13.04 17.35
N ILE A 186 5.41 -12.10 17.43
CA ILE A 186 5.65 -11.31 18.66
C ILE A 186 4.46 -10.41 18.95
N VAL A 187 3.99 -9.63 17.97
CA VAL A 187 2.85 -8.71 18.20
C VAL A 187 1.57 -9.47 18.50
N ASP A 188 1.33 -10.61 17.86
CA ASP A 188 0.19 -11.49 18.13
C ASP A 188 0.27 -12.07 19.53
N GLY A 189 1.43 -12.61 19.93
CA GLY A 189 1.68 -13.19 21.25
C GLY A 189 1.54 -12.19 22.40
N LEU A 190 1.80 -10.90 22.13
CA LEU A 190 1.60 -9.80 23.07
C LEU A 190 0.15 -9.28 23.09
N GLY A 191 -0.70 -9.71 22.16
CA GLY A 191 -2.03 -9.12 21.96
C GLY A 191 -1.95 -7.64 21.53
N SER A 192 -0.86 -7.25 20.87
CA SER A 192 -0.65 -5.87 20.41
C SER A 192 -1.49 -5.59 19.16
N THR A 193 -1.94 -4.34 19.02
CA THR A 193 -2.63 -3.87 17.82
C THR A 193 -1.68 -3.30 16.76
N THR A 194 -0.37 -3.34 17.02
CA THR A 194 0.66 -2.90 16.07
C THR A 194 0.62 -3.79 14.81
N ARG A 195 0.54 -3.18 13.62
CA ARG A 195 0.61 -3.89 12.33
C ARG A 195 2.05 -3.94 11.84
N ILE A 196 2.45 -5.08 11.35
CA ILE A 196 3.76 -5.24 10.69
C ILE A 196 3.60 -4.80 9.23
N LEU A 197 4.09 -3.60 8.91
CA LEU A 197 4.09 -3.00 7.56
C LEU A 197 5.35 -3.41 6.82
N VAL A 198 5.36 -4.55 6.17
CA VAL A 198 6.56 -5.02 5.46
C VAL A 198 6.90 -4.08 4.31
N ALA A 199 8.13 -3.58 4.30
CA ALA A 199 8.66 -2.61 3.35
C ALA A 199 9.90 -3.15 2.63
N SER A 200 10.36 -2.42 1.61
CA SER A 200 11.55 -2.81 0.83
C SER A 200 11.40 -4.17 0.16
N ILE A 201 10.23 -4.46 -0.37
CA ILE A 201 9.89 -5.70 -1.07
C ILE A 201 10.53 -5.67 -2.46
N ARG A 202 11.17 -6.77 -2.87
CA ARG A 202 11.90 -6.90 -4.13
C ARG A 202 11.18 -7.80 -5.15
N GLU A 203 10.35 -8.72 -4.68
CA GLU A 203 9.68 -9.73 -5.49
C GLU A 203 8.22 -9.90 -5.04
N THR A 204 7.33 -10.14 -5.99
CA THR A 204 5.90 -10.35 -5.70
C THR A 204 5.65 -11.61 -4.86
N MET A 205 6.50 -12.63 -5.02
CA MET A 205 6.43 -13.87 -4.24
C MET A 205 6.54 -13.60 -2.74
N ASN A 206 7.39 -12.65 -2.32
CA ASN A 206 7.52 -12.29 -0.90
C ASN A 206 6.19 -11.82 -0.29
N LEU A 207 5.33 -11.15 -1.07
CA LEU A 207 3.99 -10.74 -0.61
C LEU A 207 3.12 -11.95 -0.31
N ALA A 208 3.09 -12.92 -1.24
CA ALA A 208 2.28 -14.13 -1.11
C ALA A 208 2.76 -15.00 0.05
N ASP A 209 4.07 -15.22 0.16
CA ASP A 209 4.66 -16.04 1.21
C ASP A 209 4.38 -15.46 2.60
N LEU A 210 4.61 -14.17 2.80
CA LEU A 210 4.34 -13.49 4.08
C LEU A 210 2.84 -13.42 4.39
N ALA A 211 2.00 -13.22 3.38
CA ALA A 211 0.55 -13.24 3.59
C ALA A 211 0.06 -14.64 4.00
N SER A 212 0.67 -15.70 3.48
CA SER A 212 0.32 -17.08 3.84
C SER A 212 0.57 -17.43 5.31
N VAL A 213 1.47 -16.68 5.97
CA VAL A 213 1.79 -16.84 7.39
C VAL A 213 1.19 -15.75 8.28
N GLY A 214 0.25 -14.96 7.74
CA GLY A 214 -0.61 -14.05 8.51
C GLY A 214 -0.23 -12.57 8.49
N LEU A 215 0.82 -12.16 7.74
CA LEU A 215 1.07 -10.75 7.54
C LEU A 215 0.06 -10.17 6.54
N ASP A 216 -0.49 -9.02 6.83
CA ASP A 216 -1.60 -8.44 6.06
C ASP A 216 -1.33 -7.01 5.57
N THR A 217 -0.16 -6.45 5.89
CA THR A 217 0.11 -5.04 5.63
C THR A 217 1.48 -4.86 4.96
N PHE A 218 1.47 -4.28 3.76
CA PHE A 218 2.64 -4.20 2.89
C PHE A 218 2.77 -2.84 2.24
N THR A 219 4.01 -2.36 2.09
CA THR A 219 4.32 -1.19 1.26
C THR A 219 5.39 -1.55 0.23
N PHE A 220 5.12 -1.25 -1.04
CA PHE A 220 5.97 -1.66 -2.14
C PHE A 220 5.98 -0.64 -3.28
N SER A 221 7.02 -0.72 -4.09
CA SER A 221 7.27 0.22 -5.17
C SER A 221 6.28 0.07 -6.33
N PRO A 222 6.19 1.09 -7.22
CA PRO A 222 5.40 1.02 -8.45
C PRO A 222 5.76 -0.16 -9.35
N GLU A 223 7.04 -0.57 -9.38
CA GLU A 223 7.50 -1.72 -10.15
C GLU A 223 6.90 -3.02 -9.63
N ILE A 224 6.91 -3.23 -8.32
CA ILE A 224 6.27 -4.41 -7.68
C ILE A 224 4.77 -4.39 -7.90
N ALA A 225 4.15 -3.20 -7.81
CA ALA A 225 2.72 -3.04 -8.07
C ALA A 225 2.32 -3.50 -9.48
N ARG A 226 3.11 -3.15 -10.49
CA ARG A 226 2.87 -3.58 -11.88
C ARG A 226 3.12 -5.07 -12.07
N ALA A 227 4.18 -5.60 -11.44
CA ALA A 227 4.55 -7.01 -11.54
C ALA A 227 3.47 -7.96 -10.99
N LEU A 228 2.58 -7.51 -10.11
CA LEU A 228 1.43 -8.32 -9.65
C LEU A 228 0.46 -8.68 -10.77
N PHE A 229 0.46 -7.95 -11.88
CA PHE A 229 -0.43 -8.16 -13.01
C PHE A 229 0.30 -8.72 -14.25
N ASP A 230 1.57 -9.01 -14.15
CA ASP A 230 2.40 -9.51 -15.26
C ASP A 230 2.44 -11.06 -15.26
N GLU A 231 1.26 -11.69 -15.17
CA GLU A 231 1.10 -13.15 -15.26
C GLU A 231 0.72 -13.53 -16.71
N PRO A 232 1.61 -14.21 -17.45
CA PRO A 232 1.39 -14.49 -18.87
C PRO A 232 0.12 -15.29 -19.16
N LEU A 233 -0.23 -16.26 -18.32
CA LEU A 233 -1.44 -17.08 -18.50
C LEU A 233 -2.71 -16.24 -18.30
N THR A 234 -2.71 -15.32 -17.34
CA THR A 234 -3.83 -14.40 -17.12
C THR A 234 -4.01 -13.47 -18.30
N LEU A 235 -2.92 -12.90 -18.81
CA LEU A 235 -2.96 -12.00 -19.98
C LEU A 235 -3.45 -12.72 -21.23
N ALA A 236 -2.97 -13.92 -21.50
CA ALA A 236 -3.41 -14.72 -22.63
C ALA A 236 -4.89 -15.13 -22.51
N ALA A 237 -5.34 -15.49 -21.32
CA ALA A 237 -6.75 -15.83 -21.10
C ALA A 237 -7.67 -14.60 -21.28
N ALA A 238 -7.26 -13.43 -20.80
CA ALA A 238 -8.02 -12.18 -20.98
C ALA A 238 -8.15 -11.80 -22.46
N GLU A 239 -7.07 -11.96 -23.24
CA GLU A 239 -7.10 -11.73 -24.70
C GLU A 239 -8.04 -12.70 -25.42
N ALA A 240 -7.99 -13.98 -25.08
CA ALA A 240 -8.88 -14.99 -25.64
C ALA A 240 -10.36 -14.73 -25.31
N PHE A 241 -10.66 -14.26 -24.08
CA PHE A 241 -12.03 -13.88 -23.70
C PHE A 241 -12.53 -12.68 -24.48
N ASP A 242 -11.70 -11.68 -24.70
CA ASP A 242 -12.05 -10.48 -25.48
C ASP A 242 -12.26 -10.82 -26.96
N GLU A 243 -11.46 -11.72 -27.53
CA GLU A 243 -11.66 -12.23 -28.89
C GLU A 243 -12.98 -13.01 -29.02
N ALA A 244 -13.28 -13.89 -28.08
CA ALA A 244 -14.54 -14.63 -28.06
C ALA A 244 -15.76 -13.68 -27.93
N ALA A 245 -15.64 -12.62 -27.12
CA ALA A 245 -16.67 -11.61 -27.00
C ALA A 245 -16.91 -10.84 -28.32
N ARG A 246 -15.83 -10.46 -29.03
CA ARG A 246 -15.94 -9.83 -30.37
C ARG A 246 -16.62 -10.74 -31.36
N ASN A 247 -16.23 -12.02 -31.43
CA ASN A 247 -16.83 -13.02 -32.31
C ASN A 247 -18.31 -13.26 -31.96
N GLY A 248 -18.69 -13.07 -30.70
CA GLY A 248 -20.07 -13.11 -30.22
C GLY A 248 -20.89 -11.83 -30.46
N GLY A 249 -20.33 -10.80 -31.08
CA GLY A 249 -21.01 -9.54 -31.42
C GLY A 249 -21.08 -8.52 -30.26
N ALA A 250 -20.31 -8.69 -29.19
CA ALA A 250 -20.41 -7.82 -28.00
C ALA A 250 -20.12 -6.33 -28.26
N TYR A 251 -19.36 -6.00 -29.30
CA TYR A 251 -18.94 -4.64 -29.64
C TYR A 251 -19.63 -4.07 -30.90
N GLU A 252 -20.64 -4.72 -31.43
CA GLU A 252 -21.38 -4.21 -32.57
C GLU A 252 -22.28 -3.03 -32.18
N PRO A 253 -22.33 -1.93 -32.98
CA PRO A 253 -23.19 -0.79 -32.71
C PRO A 253 -24.67 -1.23 -32.85
N GLY A 254 -25.39 -1.24 -31.74
CA GLY A 254 -26.84 -1.59 -31.72
C GLY A 254 -27.16 -3.01 -31.25
N GLY A 255 -26.17 -3.79 -30.86
CA GLY A 255 -26.39 -5.10 -30.24
C GLY A 255 -27.09 -5.00 -28.89
N SER A 256 -28.41 -4.93 -28.87
CA SER A 256 -29.16 -5.32 -27.67
C SER A 256 -28.82 -6.80 -27.42
N ALA A 257 -28.26 -7.11 -26.29
CA ALA A 257 -27.95 -8.48 -25.87
C ALA A 257 -29.26 -9.29 -25.91
N SER A 258 -29.52 -9.98 -26.99
CA SER A 258 -30.46 -11.07 -26.98
C SER A 258 -29.87 -12.18 -26.12
N PRO A 259 -30.59 -12.71 -25.13
CA PRO A 259 -30.08 -13.82 -24.34
C PRO A 259 -29.69 -14.96 -25.28
N PRO A 260 -28.61 -15.67 -25.06
CA PRO A 260 -28.22 -16.80 -25.88
C PRO A 260 -29.37 -17.81 -25.92
N PRO A 261 -29.59 -18.50 -27.05
CA PRO A 261 -30.61 -19.54 -27.13
C PRO A 261 -30.33 -20.54 -26.00
N SER A 262 -31.37 -20.82 -25.22
CA SER A 262 -31.34 -21.65 -24.02
C SER A 262 -30.40 -22.86 -24.19
N ALA A 263 -29.33 -22.92 -23.40
CA ALA A 263 -28.50 -24.10 -23.31
C ALA A 263 -29.42 -25.30 -23.03
N ARG A 264 -29.37 -26.30 -23.91
CA ARG A 264 -30.05 -27.57 -23.67
C ARG A 264 -29.57 -28.11 -22.36
N VAL A 265 -30.44 -28.23 -21.40
CA VAL A 265 -30.17 -28.94 -20.16
C VAL A 265 -29.86 -30.38 -20.56
N ILE A 266 -28.58 -30.77 -20.44
CA ILE A 266 -28.19 -32.16 -20.53
C ILE A 266 -28.65 -32.80 -19.22
N PRO A 267 -29.60 -33.78 -19.26
CA PRO A 267 -30.02 -34.44 -18.03
C PRO A 267 -28.83 -35.24 -17.51
N LEU A 268 -28.38 -34.92 -16.30
CA LEU A 268 -27.48 -35.77 -15.53
C LEU A 268 -28.22 -37.06 -15.20
N GLY A 269 -27.92 -38.15 -15.92
CA GLY A 269 -28.38 -39.49 -15.58
C GLY A 269 -27.68 -39.92 -14.27
N PHE A 270 -28.50 -40.36 -13.33
CA PHE A 270 -28.06 -41.03 -12.10
C PHE A 270 -27.58 -42.45 -12.40
#